data_e66df1a67479b2796963aa966a59112c
#
_entry.id   e66df1a67479b2796963aa966a59112c
#
_cell.length_a   1.000
_cell.length_b   1.000
_cell.length_c   1.000
_cell.angle_alpha   90.00
_cell.angle_beta   90.00
_cell.angle_gamma   90.00
#
_symmetry.space_group_name_H-M   'P 1'
#
loop_
_entity.id
_entity.type
_entity.pdbx_description
1 polymer ?
#
loop_
_entity_poly.entity_id
_entity_poly.type
_entity_poly.pdbx_seq_one_letter_code
_entity_poly.pdbx_strand_id
1 'polypeptide(L)'
;MNNRSKQDNQVDLLGHLGNSSKYMIQHHHRDNLSEFVLHDLCSEQGFKIRKAAYLINNPDFNCLKGVAGFYHPEIFPGMVWQNPKDFTSHMLKSPFNQHVRSYTDTSLPAISSKVFSKKELQGIVDYLEIEDAAYHTWQSKHNNQGLFIFERPQDVIVSQDHLYNFLHMLSFCPVF
;
A
#
# COMPACT_ATOMS: atom_id res chain seq x y z
N MET A 1 -0.75 -28.69 -11.61
CA MET A 1 -0.90 -27.29 -12.04
C MET A 1 0.24 -26.96 -13.01
N ASN A 2 -0.08 -26.48 -14.20
CA ASN A 2 0.84 -26.39 -15.34
C ASN A 2 1.83 -25.22 -15.16
N ASN A 3 3.13 -25.44 -15.33
CA ASN A 3 4.18 -24.40 -15.28
C ASN A 3 3.92 -23.24 -16.26
N ARG A 4 3.22 -23.46 -17.34
CA ARG A 4 2.85 -22.46 -18.33
C ARG A 4 1.89 -21.40 -17.77
N SER A 5 0.87 -21.80 -17.01
CA SER A 5 -0.09 -20.86 -16.42
C SER A 5 0.52 -19.95 -15.33
N LYS A 6 1.54 -20.43 -14.63
CA LYS A 6 2.28 -19.62 -13.66
C LYS A 6 3.13 -18.54 -14.34
N GLN A 7 3.74 -18.88 -15.46
CA GLN A 7 4.61 -17.98 -16.21
C GLN A 7 3.80 -16.88 -16.91
N ASP A 8 2.64 -17.23 -17.47
CA ASP A 8 1.73 -16.28 -18.11
C ASP A 8 1.20 -15.26 -17.06
N ASN A 9 0.74 -15.71 -15.88
CA ASN A 9 0.30 -14.82 -14.80
C ASN A 9 1.40 -13.88 -14.30
N GLN A 10 2.66 -14.32 -14.30
CA GLN A 10 3.77 -13.48 -13.87
C GLN A 10 4.11 -12.40 -14.91
N VAL A 11 4.01 -12.72 -16.20
CA VAL A 11 4.20 -11.75 -17.29
C VAL A 11 3.11 -10.69 -17.27
N ASP A 12 1.86 -11.10 -17.06
CA ASP A 12 0.71 -10.18 -16.98
C ASP A 12 0.85 -9.22 -15.79
N LEU A 13 1.25 -9.74 -14.63
CA LEU A 13 1.52 -8.92 -13.43
C LEU A 13 2.63 -7.89 -13.70
N LEU A 14 3.77 -8.32 -14.27
CA LEU A 14 4.87 -7.41 -14.55
C LEU A 14 4.48 -6.35 -15.59
N GLY A 15 3.67 -6.71 -16.59
CA GLY A 15 3.10 -5.78 -17.55
C GLY A 15 2.19 -4.75 -16.90
N HIS A 16 1.30 -5.19 -16.00
CA HIS A 16 0.42 -4.31 -15.23
C HIS A 16 1.21 -3.32 -14.38
N LEU A 17 2.16 -3.81 -13.59
CA LEU A 17 2.98 -2.98 -12.70
C LEU A 17 3.91 -2.02 -13.46
N GLY A 18 4.40 -2.42 -14.64
CA GLY A 18 5.14 -1.53 -15.54
C GLY A 18 4.29 -0.37 -16.06
N ASN A 19 3.00 -0.61 -16.35
CA ASN A 19 2.05 0.44 -16.71
C ASN A 19 1.74 1.36 -15.53
N SER A 20 1.64 0.85 -14.30
CA SER A 20 1.44 1.64 -13.09
C SER A 20 2.53 2.69 -12.91
N SER A 21 3.79 2.34 -13.13
CA SER A 21 4.92 3.28 -13.08
C SER A 21 4.77 4.43 -14.08
N LYS A 22 4.30 4.12 -15.30
CA LYS A 22 4.02 5.13 -16.34
C LYS A 22 2.89 6.07 -15.93
N TYR A 23 1.81 5.53 -15.37
CA TYR A 23 0.69 6.33 -14.88
C TYR A 23 1.09 7.21 -13.70
N MET A 24 1.93 6.73 -12.79
CA MET A 24 2.47 7.55 -11.70
C MET A 24 3.20 8.79 -12.20
N ILE A 25 4.01 8.65 -13.25
CA ILE A 25 4.71 9.80 -13.86
C ILE A 25 3.70 10.81 -14.43
N GLN A 26 2.64 10.34 -15.09
CA GLN A 26 1.61 11.20 -15.66
C GLN A 26 0.75 11.93 -14.59
N HIS A 27 0.60 11.32 -13.43
CA HIS A 27 -0.26 11.79 -12.33
C HIS A 27 0.52 12.24 -11.08
N HIS A 28 1.83 12.48 -11.19
CA HIS A 28 2.71 12.81 -10.07
C HIS A 28 2.29 14.05 -9.24
N HIS A 29 1.48 14.92 -9.83
CA HIS A 29 0.97 16.13 -9.19
C HIS A 29 -0.23 15.90 -8.26
N ARG A 30 -0.71 14.65 -8.12
CA ARG A 30 -1.87 14.33 -7.28
C ARG A 30 -1.46 14.07 -5.84
N ASP A 31 -2.16 14.70 -4.91
CA ASP A 31 -1.91 14.54 -3.46
C ASP A 31 -2.24 13.12 -2.97
N ASN A 32 -3.17 12.45 -3.63
CA ASN A 32 -3.61 11.10 -3.27
C ASN A 32 -3.00 10.00 -4.15
N LEU A 33 -1.84 10.23 -4.75
CA LEU A 33 -1.17 9.27 -5.63
C LEU A 33 -0.92 7.91 -4.96
N SER A 34 -0.65 7.90 -3.65
CA SER A 34 -0.48 6.67 -2.87
C SER A 34 -1.72 5.77 -2.87
N GLU A 35 -2.92 6.33 -2.90
CA GLU A 35 -4.17 5.57 -3.00
C GLU A 35 -4.28 4.85 -4.35
N PHE A 36 -3.89 5.51 -5.46
CA PHE A 36 -3.86 4.90 -6.79
C PHE A 36 -2.87 3.74 -6.86
N VAL A 37 -1.65 3.95 -6.36
CA VAL A 37 -0.61 2.91 -6.35
C VAL A 37 -1.03 1.73 -5.48
N LEU A 38 -1.58 2.00 -4.30
CA LEU A 38 -2.04 0.96 -3.39
C LEU A 38 -3.17 0.14 -4.00
N HIS A 39 -4.13 0.79 -4.65
CA HIS A 39 -5.23 0.13 -5.34
C HIS A 39 -4.71 -0.78 -6.47
N ASP A 40 -3.77 -0.30 -7.28
CA ASP A 40 -3.16 -1.08 -8.36
C ASP A 40 -2.41 -2.30 -7.81
N LEU A 41 -1.60 -2.12 -6.76
CA LEU A 41 -0.85 -3.21 -6.13
C LEU A 41 -1.79 -4.28 -5.55
N CYS A 42 -2.88 -3.88 -4.90
CA CYS A 42 -3.76 -4.81 -4.19
C CYS A 42 -4.85 -5.44 -5.07
N SER A 43 -5.13 -4.87 -6.26
CA SER A 43 -6.21 -5.30 -7.16
C SER A 43 -6.05 -6.72 -7.70
N GLU A 44 -7.07 -7.21 -8.44
CA GLU A 44 -7.06 -8.51 -9.11
C GLU A 44 -5.97 -8.65 -10.18
N GLN A 45 -5.56 -7.55 -10.80
CA GLN A 45 -4.45 -7.48 -11.76
C GLN A 45 -3.09 -7.40 -11.06
N GLY A 46 -3.07 -6.98 -9.78
CA GLY A 46 -1.89 -6.86 -8.93
C GLY A 46 -1.64 -8.13 -8.11
N PHE A 47 -1.42 -7.93 -6.81
CA PHE A 47 -1.08 -9.02 -5.88
C PHE A 47 -2.29 -9.68 -5.21
N LYS A 48 -3.51 -9.29 -5.56
CA LYS A 48 -4.77 -9.84 -5.02
C LYS A 48 -4.85 -9.80 -3.50
N ILE A 49 -4.38 -8.70 -2.93
CA ILE A 49 -4.42 -8.46 -1.49
C ILE A 49 -5.81 -7.97 -1.13
N ARG A 50 -6.46 -8.61 -0.16
CA ARG A 50 -7.82 -8.27 0.23
C ARG A 50 -7.90 -7.01 1.07
N LYS A 51 -6.97 -6.79 1.99
CA LYS A 51 -6.94 -5.65 2.90
C LYS A 51 -5.50 -5.20 3.12
N ALA A 52 -5.23 -3.92 2.98
CA ALA A 52 -3.89 -3.37 3.16
C ALA A 52 -3.90 -1.91 3.60
N ALA A 53 -2.89 -1.53 4.36
CA ALA A 53 -2.66 -0.17 4.82
C ALA A 53 -1.22 0.25 4.56
N TYR A 54 -1.05 1.46 4.08
CA TYR A 54 0.24 2.14 3.95
C TYR A 54 0.33 3.25 4.98
N LEU A 55 1.40 3.20 5.79
CA LEU A 55 1.71 4.18 6.81
C LEU A 55 3.12 4.72 6.60
N ILE A 56 3.36 5.93 7.07
CA ILE A 56 4.70 6.53 7.09
C ILE A 56 5.08 6.91 8.51
N ASN A 57 6.26 6.47 8.90
CA ASN A 57 6.94 6.96 10.08
C ASN A 57 7.85 8.12 9.68
N ASN A 58 7.57 9.30 10.23
CA ASN A 58 8.39 10.48 10.05
C ASN A 58 9.14 10.76 11.38
N PRO A 59 10.47 10.50 11.42
CA PRO A 59 11.25 10.66 12.64
C PRO A 59 11.41 12.12 13.06
N ASP A 60 11.36 13.08 12.12
CA ASP A 60 11.51 14.50 12.44
C ASP A 60 10.33 15.04 13.25
N PHE A 61 9.15 14.42 13.10
CA PHE A 61 7.93 14.77 13.81
C PHE A 61 7.53 13.74 14.86
N ASN A 62 8.35 12.70 15.10
CA ASN A 62 7.97 11.58 15.97
C ASN A 62 6.55 11.05 15.68
N CYS A 63 6.23 10.84 14.43
CA CYS A 63 4.86 10.57 14.03
C CYS A 63 4.79 9.39 13.04
N LEU A 64 4.05 8.38 13.42
CA LEU A 64 3.57 7.36 12.49
C LEU A 64 2.16 7.73 12.04
N LYS A 65 1.97 7.91 10.75
CA LYS A 65 0.70 8.35 10.17
C LYS A 65 0.21 7.41 9.07
N GLY A 66 -1.08 7.11 9.07
CA GLY A 66 -1.75 6.42 7.98
C GLY A 66 -1.87 7.32 6.74
N VAL A 67 -1.59 6.75 5.57
CA VAL A 67 -1.54 7.47 4.29
C VAL A 67 -2.62 7.00 3.34
N ALA A 68 -2.76 5.69 3.16
CA ALA A 68 -3.72 5.08 2.25
C ALA A 68 -4.16 3.70 2.74
N GLY A 69 -5.43 3.38 2.54
CA GLY A 69 -6.02 2.07 2.83
C GLY A 69 -6.67 1.45 1.61
N PHE A 70 -6.57 0.13 1.48
CA PHE A 70 -7.26 -0.67 0.48
C PHE A 70 -8.06 -1.78 1.16
N TYR A 71 -9.33 -1.92 0.78
CA TYR A 71 -10.19 -3.01 1.21
C TYR A 71 -11.04 -3.49 0.04
N HIS A 72 -10.87 -4.75 -0.36
CA HIS A 72 -11.49 -5.31 -1.56
C HIS A 72 -13.01 -5.10 -1.66
N PRO A 73 -13.82 -5.25 -0.59
CA PRO A 73 -15.24 -4.93 -0.65
C PRO A 73 -15.59 -3.46 -0.98
N GLU A 74 -14.63 -2.56 -0.82
CA GLU A 74 -14.76 -1.12 -1.12
C GLU A 74 -14.04 -0.74 -2.43
N ILE A 75 -13.74 -1.71 -3.30
CA ILE A 75 -12.99 -1.48 -4.53
C ILE A 75 -13.73 -0.52 -5.48
N PHE A 76 -12.99 0.36 -6.11
CA PHE A 76 -13.53 1.22 -7.16
C PHE A 76 -13.90 0.38 -8.40
N PRO A 77 -15.13 0.48 -8.93
CA PRO A 77 -15.63 -0.40 -9.99
C PRO A 77 -15.13 -0.03 -11.40
N GLY A 78 -14.02 0.69 -11.52
CA GLY A 78 -13.51 1.17 -12.79
C GLY A 78 -11.99 1.18 -12.88
N MET A 79 -11.47 1.60 -14.04
CA MET A 79 -10.05 1.79 -14.23
C MET A 79 -9.62 3.09 -13.54
N VAL A 80 -8.88 2.97 -12.44
CA VAL A 80 -8.51 4.09 -11.55
C VAL A 80 -7.78 5.22 -12.29
N TRP A 81 -6.83 4.87 -13.13
CA TRP A 81 -6.02 5.84 -13.87
C TRP A 81 -6.76 6.55 -15.01
N GLN A 82 -7.83 5.96 -15.54
CA GLN A 82 -8.66 6.56 -16.58
C GLN A 82 -9.75 7.47 -16.01
N ASN A 83 -10.18 7.21 -14.78
CA ASN A 83 -11.23 7.95 -14.08
C ASN A 83 -10.72 8.57 -12.77
N PRO A 84 -9.66 9.38 -12.80
CA PRO A 84 -8.96 9.79 -11.59
C PRO A 84 -9.78 10.69 -10.65
N LYS A 85 -10.74 11.46 -11.18
CA LYS A 85 -11.63 12.30 -10.34
C LYS A 85 -12.64 11.46 -9.58
N ASP A 86 -13.24 10.48 -10.27
CA ASP A 86 -14.23 9.59 -9.67
C ASP A 86 -13.58 8.67 -8.64
N PHE A 87 -12.38 8.15 -8.96
CA PHE A 87 -11.57 7.37 -8.02
C PHE A 87 -11.23 8.18 -6.77
N THR A 88 -10.74 9.43 -6.92
CA THR A 88 -10.46 10.30 -5.76
C THR A 88 -11.72 10.51 -4.90
N SER A 89 -12.85 10.78 -5.55
CA SER A 89 -14.14 10.95 -4.84
C SER A 89 -14.60 9.68 -4.13
N HIS A 90 -14.31 8.51 -4.70
CA HIS A 90 -14.58 7.20 -4.10
C HIS A 90 -13.70 6.98 -2.87
N MET A 91 -12.38 7.20 -2.98
CA MET A 91 -11.43 7.01 -1.88
C MET A 91 -11.70 7.95 -0.69
N LEU A 92 -12.17 9.17 -0.94
CA LEU A 92 -12.61 10.08 0.11
C LEU A 92 -13.81 9.57 0.91
N LYS A 93 -14.61 8.65 0.34
CA LYS A 93 -15.79 8.05 0.97
C LYS A 93 -15.56 6.63 1.46
N SER A 94 -14.47 5.98 1.05
CA SER A 94 -14.12 4.61 1.48
C SER A 94 -13.89 4.59 2.99
N PRO A 95 -14.71 3.85 3.78
CA PRO A 95 -14.59 3.81 5.23
C PRO A 95 -13.24 3.32 5.69
N PHE A 96 -12.71 2.27 5.07
CA PHE A 96 -11.41 1.73 5.45
C PHE A 96 -10.25 2.69 5.12
N ASN A 97 -10.28 3.35 3.96
CA ASN A 97 -9.28 4.36 3.63
C ASN A 97 -9.31 5.53 4.63
N GLN A 98 -10.51 6.00 5.00
CA GLN A 98 -10.66 7.04 6.03
C GLN A 98 -10.14 6.57 7.39
N HIS A 99 -10.43 5.32 7.77
CA HIS A 99 -9.94 4.72 9.01
C HIS A 99 -8.41 4.69 9.06
N VAL A 100 -7.76 4.23 7.98
CA VAL A 100 -6.30 4.26 7.87
C VAL A 100 -5.76 5.69 7.97
N ARG A 101 -6.33 6.63 7.22
CA ARG A 101 -5.87 8.04 7.21
C ARG A 101 -6.08 8.78 8.52
N SER A 102 -7.00 8.33 9.36
CA SER A 102 -7.21 8.87 10.71
C SER A 102 -6.18 8.37 11.71
N TYR A 103 -5.45 7.30 11.39
CA TYR A 103 -4.41 6.77 12.28
C TYR A 103 -3.25 7.74 12.42
N THR A 104 -2.93 8.09 13.66
CA THR A 104 -1.76 8.90 14.01
C THR A 104 -1.25 8.44 15.36
N ASP A 105 0.03 8.10 15.45
CA ASP A 105 0.70 7.74 16.71
C ASP A 105 1.97 8.59 16.88
N THR A 106 1.98 9.40 17.92
CA THR A 106 3.11 10.26 18.31
C THR A 106 3.85 9.72 19.53
N SER A 107 3.43 8.58 20.06
CA SER A 107 4.05 7.94 21.23
C SER A 107 5.26 7.08 20.86
N LEU A 108 5.39 6.75 19.59
CA LEU A 108 6.53 6.00 19.07
C LEU A 108 7.78 6.88 19.11
N PRO A 109 8.88 6.41 19.73
CA PRO A 109 10.11 7.20 19.79
C PRO A 109 10.62 7.48 18.37
N ALA A 110 11.22 8.66 18.17
CA ALA A 110 11.91 9.02 16.92
C ALA A 110 12.94 7.95 16.57
N ILE A 111 12.69 7.24 15.50
CA ILE A 111 13.48 6.07 15.18
C ILE A 111 14.12 6.26 13.83
N SER A 112 15.37 6.68 13.88
CA SER A 112 16.20 6.82 12.66
C SER A 112 16.63 5.49 12.04
N SER A 113 16.30 4.34 12.62
CA SER A 113 16.68 3.02 12.09
C SER A 113 15.92 1.84 12.71
N LYS A 114 14.73 2.04 13.27
CA LYS A 114 14.07 1.01 14.06
C LYS A 114 13.23 0.05 13.23
N VAL A 115 13.49 -1.18 13.49
CA VAL A 115 12.53 -2.28 13.26
C VAL A 115 11.42 -2.11 14.29
N PHE A 116 10.17 -1.95 13.84
CA PHE A 116 9.00 -1.94 14.73
C PHE A 116 9.02 -3.18 15.63
N SER A 117 8.78 -2.99 16.92
CA SER A 117 8.65 -4.13 17.81
C SER A 117 7.38 -4.92 17.49
N LYS A 118 7.36 -6.20 17.83
CA LYS A 118 6.18 -7.05 17.61
C LYS A 118 4.93 -6.49 18.31
N LYS A 119 5.09 -5.84 19.46
CA LYS A 119 3.98 -5.23 20.21
C LYS A 119 3.42 -3.99 19.52
N GLU A 120 4.29 -3.13 18.98
CA GLU A 120 3.88 -1.94 18.22
C GLU A 120 3.11 -2.33 16.97
N LEU A 121 3.64 -3.29 16.20
CA LEU A 121 2.96 -3.82 15.01
C LEU A 121 1.60 -4.44 15.35
N GLN A 122 1.51 -5.21 16.45
CA GLN A 122 0.24 -5.81 16.86
C GLN A 122 -0.78 -4.74 17.20
N GLY A 123 -0.40 -3.66 17.90
CA GLY A 123 -1.32 -2.54 18.19
C GLY A 123 -1.85 -1.86 16.93
N ILE A 124 -1.02 -1.71 15.89
CA ILE A 124 -1.45 -1.16 14.60
C ILE A 124 -2.39 -2.12 13.88
N VAL A 125 -2.04 -3.41 13.84
CA VAL A 125 -2.85 -4.47 13.22
C VAL A 125 -4.23 -4.56 13.87
N ASP A 126 -4.29 -4.53 15.21
CA ASP A 126 -5.54 -4.56 15.97
C ASP A 126 -6.41 -3.33 15.67
N TYR A 127 -5.79 -2.13 15.62
CA TYR A 127 -6.50 -0.90 15.25
C TYR A 127 -7.07 -0.96 13.84
N LEU A 128 -6.30 -1.48 12.87
CA LEU A 128 -6.72 -1.57 11.48
C LEU A 128 -7.61 -2.78 11.18
N GLU A 129 -7.81 -3.67 12.17
CA GLU A 129 -8.61 -4.89 12.02
C GLU A 129 -8.17 -5.73 10.81
N ILE A 130 -6.85 -5.92 10.63
CA ILE A 130 -6.28 -6.74 9.55
C ILE A 130 -6.01 -8.14 10.11
N GLU A 131 -6.72 -9.14 9.59
CA GLU A 131 -6.55 -10.54 9.97
C GLU A 131 -5.32 -11.14 9.26
N ASP A 132 -4.69 -12.16 9.88
CA ASP A 132 -3.47 -12.82 9.35
C ASP A 132 -2.48 -11.84 8.72
N ALA A 133 -2.14 -10.79 9.46
CA ALA A 133 -1.35 -9.68 8.96
C ALA A 133 0.11 -10.09 8.67
N ALA A 134 0.60 -9.64 7.53
CA ALA A 134 2.02 -9.53 7.22
C ALA A 134 2.39 -8.05 7.09
N TYR A 135 3.68 -7.76 7.20
CA TYR A 135 4.15 -6.39 7.03
C TYR A 135 5.50 -6.34 6.30
N HIS A 136 5.77 -5.20 5.70
CA HIS A 136 7.06 -4.85 5.12
C HIS A 136 7.40 -3.40 5.43
N THR A 137 8.67 -3.13 5.71
CA THR A 137 9.19 -1.79 5.97
C THR A 137 10.34 -1.46 5.03
N TRP A 138 10.44 -0.22 4.62
CA TRP A 138 11.54 0.25 3.79
C TRP A 138 11.90 1.69 4.12
N GLN A 139 13.15 2.06 3.86
CA GLN A 139 13.60 3.44 3.99
C GLN A 139 13.11 4.26 2.79
N SER A 140 12.52 5.42 3.06
CA SER A 140 12.07 6.39 2.07
C SER A 140 12.94 7.66 2.11
N LYS A 141 12.58 8.68 1.32
CA LYS A 141 13.28 9.98 1.31
C LYS A 141 13.15 10.70 2.67
N HIS A 142 14.11 11.58 2.96
CA HIS A 142 14.11 12.41 4.17
C HIS A 142 14.05 11.60 5.48
N ASN A 143 14.76 10.48 5.52
CA ASN A 143 14.78 9.56 6.66
C ASN A 143 13.40 8.97 7.05
N ASN A 144 12.36 9.20 6.25
CA ASN A 144 11.06 8.58 6.46
C ASN A 144 11.15 7.07 6.26
N GLN A 145 10.32 6.35 6.99
CA GLN A 145 10.19 4.90 6.85
C GLN A 145 8.77 4.55 6.42
N GLY A 146 8.65 3.84 5.29
CA GLY A 146 7.40 3.25 4.86
C GLY A 146 7.09 2.00 5.67
N LEU A 147 5.83 1.82 6.03
CA LEU A 147 5.28 0.61 6.64
C LEU A 147 4.05 0.18 5.84
N PHE A 148 4.11 -1.01 5.28
CA PHE A 148 2.99 -1.65 4.61
C PHE A 148 2.52 -2.84 5.42
N ILE A 149 1.24 -2.82 5.84
CA ILE A 149 0.60 -3.92 6.56
C ILE A 149 -0.51 -4.46 5.67
N PHE A 150 -0.58 -5.76 5.52
CA PHE A 150 -1.54 -6.39 4.62
C PHE A 150 -1.99 -7.77 5.11
N GLU A 151 -3.22 -8.13 4.78
CA GLU A 151 -3.75 -9.48 4.94
C GLU A 151 -3.03 -10.43 3.97
N ARG A 152 -2.49 -11.55 4.48
CA ARG A 152 -1.79 -12.51 3.63
C ARG A 152 -2.74 -13.11 2.60
N PRO A 153 -2.41 -13.01 1.32
CA PRO A 153 -3.23 -13.65 0.29
C PRO A 153 -3.18 -15.17 0.43
N GLN A 154 -4.34 -15.83 0.38
CA GLN A 154 -4.44 -17.29 0.57
C GLN A 154 -3.88 -18.10 -0.60
N ASP A 155 -3.87 -17.56 -1.84
CA ASP A 155 -3.56 -18.28 -3.08
C ASP A 155 -2.43 -17.68 -3.91
N VAL A 156 -1.50 -16.93 -3.32
CA VAL A 156 -0.53 -16.16 -4.12
C VAL A 156 0.66 -16.98 -4.56
N ILE A 157 0.77 -17.11 -5.87
CA ILE A 157 1.86 -17.72 -6.63
C ILE A 157 3.03 -16.72 -6.88
N VAL A 158 2.86 -15.47 -6.48
CA VAL A 158 3.83 -14.40 -6.76
C VAL A 158 4.86 -14.32 -5.63
N SER A 159 6.13 -14.25 -6.00
CA SER A 159 7.24 -14.08 -5.07
C SER A 159 7.02 -12.83 -4.21
N GLN A 160 7.18 -12.95 -2.90
CA GLN A 160 7.17 -11.82 -1.96
C GLN A 160 8.18 -10.74 -2.37
N ASP A 161 9.29 -11.13 -2.99
CA ASP A 161 10.30 -10.21 -3.48
C ASP A 161 9.75 -9.24 -4.53
N HIS A 162 8.84 -9.70 -5.40
CA HIS A 162 8.19 -8.82 -6.37
C HIS A 162 7.29 -7.80 -5.66
N LEU A 163 6.48 -8.23 -4.70
CA LEU A 163 5.66 -7.31 -3.90
C LEU A 163 6.55 -6.25 -3.24
N TYR A 164 7.60 -6.67 -2.53
CA TYR A 164 8.49 -5.76 -1.81
C TYR A 164 9.19 -4.76 -2.74
N ASN A 165 9.64 -5.20 -3.91
CA ASN A 165 10.23 -4.31 -4.90
C ASN A 165 9.23 -3.25 -5.41
N PHE A 166 7.96 -3.63 -5.61
CA PHE A 166 6.95 -2.68 -6.07
C PHE A 166 6.45 -1.73 -4.96
N LEU A 167 6.52 -2.11 -3.69
CA LEU A 167 6.19 -1.22 -2.57
C LEU A 167 7.08 0.03 -2.53
N HIS A 168 8.30 -0.05 -3.06
CA HIS A 168 9.16 1.12 -3.20
C HIS A 168 8.58 2.22 -4.09
N MET A 169 7.61 1.91 -4.96
CA MET A 169 6.88 2.93 -5.73
C MET A 169 6.15 3.92 -4.82
N LEU A 170 5.67 3.48 -3.66
CA LEU A 170 5.03 4.35 -2.67
C LEU A 170 5.98 5.43 -2.13
N SER A 171 7.31 5.23 -2.20
CA SER A 171 8.30 6.25 -1.82
C SER A 171 8.33 7.46 -2.75
N PHE A 172 7.74 7.37 -3.94
CA PHE A 172 7.65 8.47 -4.89
C PHE A 172 6.35 9.25 -4.77
N CYS A 173 5.40 8.75 -3.97
CA CYS A 173 4.14 9.42 -3.72
C CYS A 173 4.34 10.60 -2.75
N PRO A 174 3.62 11.73 -2.96
CA PRO A 174 3.59 12.80 -1.97
C PRO A 174 3.01 12.31 -0.65
N VAL A 175 3.55 12.80 0.45
CA VAL A 175 3.07 12.52 1.82
C VAL A 175 2.91 13.86 2.50
N PHE A 176 1.68 14.19 2.86
CA PHE A 176 1.31 15.45 3.53
C PHE A 176 0.66 15.19 4.88
#